data_921f16830a7c824617ebdbf7915fadd2
#
_entry.id   921f16830a7c824617ebdbf7915fadd2
#
_cell.length_a   1.000
_cell.length_b   1.000
_cell.length_c   1.000
_cell.angle_alpha   90.00
_cell.angle_beta   90.00
_cell.angle_gamma   90.00
#
_symmetry.space_group_name_H-M   'P 1'
#
loop_
_entity.id
_entity.type
_entity.pdbx_description
1 polymer ?
#
loop_
_entity_poly.entity_id
_entity_poly.type
_entity_poly.pdbx_seq_one_letter_code
_entity_poly.pdbx_strand_id
1 'polypeptide(L)'
;MKVIEVLETLSDRLMVAMVICEHDGQSSLRVVLANNPAATIFGYPSSQAMVGLDVKALMPSKYAEHHDSHIGKHMAKREGLVHKSSIMGQWRELEALTQSGEKIPVLANVADVKNSTERYFVAIFQDRRKEQEEKAKLESAMLEMAAAKEQAEQLREEAEQAKAIAEDNLHRQQKLSAQVTLLRQIFGGTVGLIVLLAVLVVIGWNSGQYELESLAMFERILLVLTGMLGSAMAGVFDSRNGKDDKK
;
A
#
# COMPACT_ATOMS: atom_id res chain seq x y z
N MET A 1 57.77 -21.99 -7.86
CA MET A 1 56.36 -21.80 -7.43
C MET A 1 55.56 -21.51 -8.69
N LYS A 2 54.66 -22.39 -9.08
CA LYS A 2 53.84 -22.18 -10.29
C LYS A 2 52.89 -21.03 -10.05
N VAL A 3 52.64 -20.20 -11.07
CA VAL A 3 51.71 -19.04 -11.00
C VAL A 3 50.35 -19.43 -10.45
N ILE A 4 49.91 -20.65 -10.76
CA ILE A 4 48.65 -21.26 -10.26
C ILE A 4 48.63 -21.37 -8.74
N GLU A 5 49.70 -21.85 -8.07
CA GLU A 5 49.77 -21.98 -6.61
C GLU A 5 49.67 -20.61 -5.89
N VAL A 6 50.25 -19.58 -6.50
CA VAL A 6 50.13 -18.20 -5.98
C VAL A 6 48.71 -17.71 -6.14
N LEU A 7 48.05 -17.95 -7.29
CA LEU A 7 46.66 -17.57 -7.57
C LEU A 7 45.71 -18.34 -6.66
N GLU A 8 45.91 -19.64 -6.38
CA GLU A 8 45.11 -20.39 -5.43
C GLU A 8 45.16 -19.77 -4.03
N THR A 9 46.40 -19.54 -3.53
CA THR A 9 46.59 -18.96 -2.18
C THR A 9 46.00 -17.57 -2.06
N LEU A 10 46.10 -16.74 -3.12
CA LEU A 10 45.53 -15.39 -3.13
C LEU A 10 44.01 -15.43 -3.28
N SER A 11 43.48 -16.29 -4.13
CA SER A 11 42.06 -16.38 -4.44
C SER A 11 41.21 -16.82 -3.23
N ASP A 12 41.74 -17.72 -2.40
CA ASP A 12 41.05 -18.15 -1.17
C ASP A 12 40.96 -17.05 -0.10
N ARG A 13 41.85 -16.08 -0.16
CA ARG A 13 41.82 -14.89 0.71
C ARG A 13 40.88 -13.79 0.19
N LEU A 14 40.47 -13.88 -1.08
CA LEU A 14 39.48 -12.98 -1.63
C LEU A 14 38.08 -13.41 -1.18
N MET A 15 37.31 -12.50 -0.63
CA MET A 15 35.90 -12.77 -0.24
C MET A 15 34.96 -12.82 -1.44
N VAL A 16 35.48 -12.94 -2.65
CA VAL A 16 34.74 -12.94 -3.90
C VAL A 16 34.92 -14.28 -4.59
N ALA A 17 33.83 -14.88 -5.04
CA ALA A 17 33.89 -16.15 -5.76
C ALA A 17 34.60 -15.99 -7.09
N MET A 18 35.61 -16.82 -7.34
CA MET A 18 36.41 -16.79 -8.54
C MET A 18 36.53 -18.20 -9.15
N VAL A 19 36.33 -18.26 -10.46
CA VAL A 19 36.51 -19.47 -11.27
C VAL A 19 37.44 -19.12 -12.45
N ILE A 20 38.49 -19.90 -12.66
CA ILE A 20 39.38 -19.79 -13.81
C ILE A 20 39.14 -20.99 -14.71
N CYS A 21 38.84 -20.72 -15.96
CA CYS A 21 38.66 -21.74 -16.99
C CYS A 21 39.75 -21.65 -18.05
N GLU A 22 40.17 -22.80 -18.52
CA GLU A 22 41.06 -22.94 -19.68
C GLU A 22 40.26 -23.40 -20.90
N HIS A 23 40.60 -22.92 -22.07
CA HIS A 23 40.01 -23.39 -23.33
C HIS A 23 40.75 -24.64 -23.80
N ASP A 24 40.00 -25.76 -23.96
CA ASP A 24 40.54 -27.07 -24.35
C ASP A 24 41.00 -27.22 -25.81
N GLY A 25 40.93 -26.12 -26.57
CA GLY A 25 41.25 -26.11 -28.00
C GLY A 25 40.13 -26.64 -28.91
N GLN A 26 39.07 -27.24 -28.35
CA GLN A 26 37.97 -27.87 -29.12
C GLN A 26 36.62 -27.15 -29.02
N SER A 27 36.47 -26.14 -28.22
CA SER A 27 35.25 -25.33 -28.02
C SER A 27 34.67 -25.34 -26.61
N SER A 28 35.27 -26.08 -25.65
CA SER A 28 34.83 -26.16 -24.27
C SER A 28 35.75 -25.40 -23.32
N LEU A 29 35.17 -24.81 -22.28
CA LEU A 29 35.90 -24.19 -21.20
C LEU A 29 35.85 -25.11 -19.96
N ARG A 30 37.03 -25.56 -19.52
CA ARG A 30 37.14 -26.39 -18.30
C ARG A 30 37.67 -25.58 -17.14
N VAL A 31 37.05 -25.79 -15.97
CA VAL A 31 37.50 -25.16 -14.74
C VAL A 31 38.87 -25.73 -14.35
N VAL A 32 39.90 -24.90 -14.29
CA VAL A 32 41.26 -25.26 -13.84
C VAL A 32 41.54 -24.79 -12.42
N LEU A 33 40.77 -23.77 -11.95
CA LEU A 33 40.85 -23.30 -10.57
C LEU A 33 39.52 -22.71 -10.18
N ALA A 34 39.09 -23.03 -8.94
CA ALA A 34 38.01 -22.34 -8.24
C ALA A 34 38.47 -22.07 -6.81
N ASN A 35 37.94 -21.03 -6.18
CA ASN A 35 38.20 -20.74 -4.78
C ASN A 35 37.07 -21.22 -3.87
N ASN A 36 37.29 -21.24 -2.55
CA ASN A 36 36.27 -21.65 -1.59
C ASN A 36 34.99 -20.83 -1.60
N PRO A 37 35.02 -19.50 -1.77
CA PRO A 37 33.80 -18.71 -2.01
C PRO A 37 33.00 -19.18 -3.22
N ALA A 38 33.67 -19.57 -4.34
CA ALA A 38 32.96 -20.10 -5.51
C ALA A 38 32.29 -21.44 -5.20
N ALA A 39 33.01 -22.37 -4.54
CA ALA A 39 32.42 -23.63 -4.11
C ALA A 39 31.17 -23.40 -3.24
N THR A 40 31.23 -22.46 -2.32
CA THR A 40 30.09 -22.11 -1.45
C THR A 40 28.90 -21.58 -2.23
N ILE A 41 29.09 -20.65 -3.15
CA ILE A 41 28.02 -20.06 -3.97
C ILE A 41 27.35 -21.12 -4.84
N PHE A 42 28.16 -21.97 -5.50
CA PHE A 42 27.67 -22.99 -6.40
C PHE A 42 27.26 -24.30 -5.72
N GLY A 43 27.41 -24.40 -4.38
CA GLY A 43 26.98 -25.55 -3.60
C GLY A 43 27.85 -26.81 -3.79
N TYR A 44 29.12 -26.65 -4.14
CA TYR A 44 30.09 -27.75 -4.22
C TYR A 44 30.76 -27.99 -2.85
N PRO A 45 31.12 -29.25 -2.53
CA PRO A 45 31.69 -29.58 -1.23
C PRO A 45 33.10 -28.97 -1.01
N SER A 46 33.80 -28.64 -2.05
CA SER A 46 35.11 -27.95 -2.02
C SER A 46 35.41 -27.30 -3.35
N SER A 47 36.37 -26.36 -3.35
CA SER A 47 36.88 -25.75 -4.58
C SER A 47 37.49 -26.79 -5.53
N GLN A 48 38.16 -27.81 -4.98
CA GLN A 48 38.77 -28.91 -5.74
C GLN A 48 37.72 -29.76 -6.47
N ALA A 49 36.50 -29.89 -5.93
CA ALA A 49 35.40 -30.61 -6.60
C ALA A 49 34.88 -29.89 -7.87
N MET A 50 35.23 -28.63 -8.04
CA MET A 50 34.89 -27.86 -9.25
C MET A 50 35.93 -27.98 -10.36
N VAL A 51 37.17 -28.41 -10.03
CA VAL A 51 38.26 -28.56 -11.03
C VAL A 51 37.93 -29.65 -12.03
N GLY A 52 38.11 -29.39 -13.30
CA GLY A 52 37.81 -30.28 -14.42
C GLY A 52 36.36 -30.23 -14.91
N LEU A 53 35.44 -29.53 -14.24
CA LEU A 53 34.08 -29.34 -14.72
C LEU A 53 34.07 -28.54 -16.00
N ASP A 54 33.14 -28.88 -16.89
CA ASP A 54 32.74 -27.96 -17.98
C ASP A 54 32.01 -26.76 -17.36
N VAL A 55 32.40 -25.54 -17.74
CA VAL A 55 31.79 -24.31 -17.21
C VAL A 55 30.29 -24.27 -17.43
N LYS A 56 29.77 -24.99 -18.45
CA LYS A 56 28.34 -25.13 -18.72
C LYS A 56 27.55 -25.75 -17.56
N ALA A 57 28.21 -26.52 -16.69
CA ALA A 57 27.57 -27.06 -15.48
C ALA A 57 27.17 -25.96 -14.47
N LEU A 58 27.79 -24.79 -14.57
CA LEU A 58 27.53 -23.65 -13.66
C LEU A 58 26.45 -22.70 -14.20
N MET A 59 25.81 -23.01 -15.33
CA MET A 59 24.82 -22.14 -15.97
C MET A 59 23.57 -22.89 -16.41
N PRO A 60 22.39 -22.25 -16.40
CA PRO A 60 21.16 -22.83 -16.97
C PRO A 60 21.29 -23.17 -18.44
N SER A 61 20.55 -24.19 -18.91
CA SER A 61 20.57 -24.73 -20.27
C SER A 61 20.45 -23.62 -21.34
N LYS A 62 19.59 -22.63 -21.09
CA LYS A 62 19.38 -21.50 -22.01
C LYS A 62 20.67 -20.73 -22.35
N TYR A 63 21.67 -20.72 -21.44
CA TYR A 63 22.97 -20.10 -21.68
C TYR A 63 24.00 -21.13 -22.17
N ALA A 64 23.95 -22.36 -21.60
CA ALA A 64 24.88 -23.43 -21.92
C ALA A 64 24.87 -23.82 -23.42
N GLU A 65 23.68 -23.87 -24.04
CA GLU A 65 23.49 -24.23 -25.44
C GLU A 65 24.23 -23.30 -26.43
N HIS A 66 24.34 -22.02 -26.07
CA HIS A 66 24.95 -21.02 -26.95
C HIS A 66 26.35 -20.57 -26.49
N HIS A 67 26.79 -21.05 -25.34
CA HIS A 67 28.04 -20.58 -24.70
C HIS A 67 29.26 -20.79 -25.60
N ASP A 68 29.42 -21.99 -26.12
CA ASP A 68 30.57 -22.34 -26.95
C ASP A 68 30.59 -21.50 -28.27
N SER A 69 29.41 -21.25 -28.84
CA SER A 69 29.29 -20.36 -30.00
C SER A 69 29.74 -18.92 -29.71
N HIS A 70 29.38 -18.43 -28.47
CA HIS A 70 29.79 -17.10 -28.03
C HIS A 70 31.31 -17.01 -27.81
N ILE A 71 31.91 -18.04 -27.21
CA ILE A 71 33.36 -18.13 -27.02
C ILE A 71 34.08 -18.19 -28.38
N GLY A 72 33.62 -19.06 -29.30
CA GLY A 72 34.19 -19.16 -30.64
C GLY A 72 34.16 -17.83 -31.41
N LYS A 73 33.02 -17.13 -31.35
CA LYS A 73 32.88 -15.78 -31.96
C LYS A 73 33.81 -14.74 -31.29
N HIS A 74 33.98 -14.83 -29.98
CA HIS A 74 34.89 -13.94 -29.25
C HIS A 74 36.35 -14.20 -29.64
N MET A 75 36.73 -15.45 -29.78
CA MET A 75 38.07 -15.84 -30.16
C MET A 75 38.40 -15.41 -31.59
N ALA A 76 37.49 -15.63 -32.55
CA ALA A 76 37.69 -15.27 -33.97
C ALA A 76 37.79 -13.75 -34.19
N LYS A 77 37.04 -12.94 -33.40
CA LYS A 77 37.11 -11.47 -33.54
C LYS A 77 38.42 -10.84 -33.07
N ARG A 78 39.19 -11.53 -32.24
CA ARG A 78 40.38 -10.97 -31.60
C ARG A 78 41.70 -11.21 -32.38
N GLU A 79 41.64 -11.99 -33.46
CA GLU A 79 42.78 -12.13 -34.39
C GLU A 79 42.94 -10.94 -35.35
N GLY A 80 41.92 -10.10 -35.44
CA GLY A 80 41.94 -8.88 -36.27
C GLY A 80 41.32 -7.69 -35.55
N LEU A 81 42.16 -6.82 -34.94
CA LEU A 81 41.83 -5.48 -34.43
C LEU A 81 40.95 -5.37 -33.17
N VAL A 82 41.44 -4.53 -32.28
CA VAL A 82 40.82 -4.04 -31.03
C VAL A 82 39.36 -3.68 -31.19
N HIS A 83 38.46 -4.63 -30.92
CA HIS A 83 37.08 -4.30 -30.66
C HIS A 83 36.75 -4.65 -29.20
N LYS A 84 36.31 -3.64 -28.43
CA LYS A 84 35.70 -3.80 -27.12
C LYS A 84 34.63 -4.89 -27.22
N SER A 85 34.92 -6.10 -26.72
CA SER A 85 33.92 -7.13 -26.57
C SER A 85 32.88 -6.58 -25.63
N SER A 86 31.63 -6.54 -26.04
CA SER A 86 30.53 -6.05 -25.21
C SER A 86 30.24 -6.95 -24.00
N ILE A 87 30.92 -8.07 -23.86
CA ILE A 87 30.68 -9.10 -22.84
C ILE A 87 31.78 -9.15 -21.79
N MET A 88 33.04 -9.00 -22.19
CA MET A 88 34.20 -9.13 -21.29
C MET A 88 34.48 -7.84 -20.53
N GLY A 89 34.78 -7.97 -19.23
CA GLY A 89 35.14 -6.84 -18.36
C GLY A 89 33.97 -6.00 -17.87
N GLN A 90 32.72 -6.42 -18.12
CA GLN A 90 31.53 -5.74 -17.61
C GLN A 90 30.75 -6.65 -16.62
N TRP A 91 30.25 -6.04 -15.57
CA TRP A 91 29.37 -6.71 -14.63
C TRP A 91 28.00 -6.95 -15.25
N ARG A 92 27.48 -8.17 -15.08
CA ARG A 92 26.16 -8.57 -15.58
C ARG A 92 25.41 -9.39 -14.55
N GLU A 93 24.14 -9.09 -14.40
CA GLU A 93 23.23 -9.94 -13.66
C GLU A 93 22.85 -11.15 -14.51
N LEU A 94 23.09 -12.33 -13.96
CA LEU A 94 22.87 -13.61 -14.61
C LEU A 94 22.23 -14.58 -13.62
N GLU A 95 21.60 -15.62 -14.16
CA GLU A 95 21.26 -16.81 -13.39
C GLU A 95 22.40 -17.81 -13.50
N ALA A 96 22.92 -18.26 -12.38
CA ALA A 96 23.84 -19.40 -12.29
C ALA A 96 23.11 -20.64 -11.81
N LEU A 97 23.73 -21.81 -12.03
CA LEU A 97 23.19 -23.11 -11.61
C LEU A 97 24.11 -23.71 -10.54
N THR A 98 23.54 -24.10 -9.41
CA THR A 98 24.27 -24.83 -8.36
C THR A 98 24.42 -26.30 -8.70
N GLN A 99 25.27 -27.02 -7.96
CA GLN A 99 25.42 -28.49 -8.08
C GLN A 99 24.08 -29.23 -7.91
N SER A 100 23.18 -28.71 -7.08
CA SER A 100 21.84 -29.30 -6.86
C SER A 100 20.84 -28.99 -7.97
N GLY A 101 21.20 -28.18 -8.95
CA GLY A 101 20.31 -27.72 -10.02
C GLY A 101 19.45 -26.50 -9.63
N GLU A 102 19.71 -25.87 -8.50
CA GLU A 102 19.05 -24.65 -8.10
C GLU A 102 19.58 -23.47 -8.91
N LYS A 103 18.68 -22.58 -9.37
CA LYS A 103 19.05 -21.34 -10.03
C LYS A 103 19.26 -20.25 -9.00
N ILE A 104 20.40 -19.61 -9.06
CA ILE A 104 20.78 -18.52 -8.17
C ILE A 104 21.08 -17.23 -8.95
N PRO A 105 20.62 -16.07 -8.48
CA PRO A 105 20.98 -14.79 -9.06
C PRO A 105 22.43 -14.44 -8.70
N VAL A 106 23.23 -14.14 -9.71
CA VAL A 106 24.63 -13.73 -9.52
C VAL A 106 24.94 -12.49 -10.35
N LEU A 107 25.82 -11.66 -9.85
CA LEU A 107 26.48 -10.63 -10.63
C LEU A 107 27.82 -11.19 -11.05
N ALA A 108 28.04 -11.30 -12.37
CA ALA A 108 29.24 -11.91 -12.93
C ALA A 108 30.06 -10.93 -13.78
N ASN A 109 31.36 -11.04 -13.70
CA ASN A 109 32.32 -10.37 -14.59
C ASN A 109 33.32 -11.40 -15.10
N VAL A 110 33.55 -11.41 -16.39
CA VAL A 110 34.47 -12.35 -17.04
C VAL A 110 35.59 -11.58 -17.74
N ALA A 111 36.82 -11.90 -17.43
CA ALA A 111 38.03 -11.39 -18.10
C ALA A 111 38.70 -12.49 -18.91
N ASP A 112 39.19 -12.11 -20.09
CA ASP A 112 40.00 -12.97 -20.98
C ASP A 112 41.46 -12.62 -20.77
N VAL A 113 42.25 -13.56 -20.27
CA VAL A 113 43.65 -13.43 -19.96
C VAL A 113 44.45 -14.36 -20.87
N LYS A 114 45.28 -13.79 -21.76
CA LYS A 114 46.11 -14.51 -22.71
C LYS A 114 47.57 -14.28 -22.40
N ASN A 115 48.37 -15.35 -22.34
CA ASN A 115 49.79 -15.27 -22.41
C ASN A 115 50.27 -15.84 -23.76
N SER A 116 51.57 -16.04 -23.96
CA SER A 116 52.16 -16.49 -25.25
C SER A 116 51.72 -17.88 -25.70
N THR A 117 51.30 -18.77 -24.75
CA THR A 117 51.02 -20.18 -25.04
C THR A 117 49.62 -20.65 -24.56
N GLU A 118 49.06 -19.95 -23.57
CA GLU A 118 47.83 -20.40 -22.88
C GLU A 118 46.81 -19.26 -22.81
N ARG A 119 45.53 -19.59 -22.76
CA ARG A 119 44.46 -18.63 -22.67
C ARG A 119 43.46 -19.08 -21.56
N TYR A 120 43.24 -18.16 -20.63
CA TYR A 120 42.36 -18.36 -19.48
C TYR A 120 41.21 -17.36 -19.47
N PHE A 121 40.06 -17.82 -18.99
CA PHE A 121 38.93 -16.96 -18.70
C PHE A 121 38.75 -16.93 -17.19
N VAL A 122 38.86 -15.73 -16.62
CA VAL A 122 38.69 -15.50 -15.18
C VAL A 122 37.31 -14.94 -14.95
N ALA A 123 36.46 -15.69 -14.29
CA ALA A 123 35.12 -15.27 -13.93
C ALA A 123 35.05 -14.96 -12.42
N ILE A 124 34.48 -13.82 -12.08
CA ILE A 124 34.23 -13.38 -10.72
C ILE A 124 32.73 -13.30 -10.53
N PHE A 125 32.23 -13.83 -9.40
CA PHE A 125 30.80 -13.89 -9.09
C PHE A 125 30.51 -13.25 -7.74
N GLN A 126 29.39 -12.55 -7.65
CA GLN A 126 28.79 -12.06 -6.41
C GLN A 126 27.40 -12.66 -6.27
N ASP A 127 27.12 -13.26 -5.12
CA ASP A 127 25.80 -13.79 -4.78
C ASP A 127 24.83 -12.64 -4.51
N ARG A 128 23.70 -12.63 -5.22
CA ARG A 128 22.67 -11.59 -5.10
C ARG A 128 21.41 -12.09 -4.39
N ARG A 129 21.40 -13.28 -3.82
CA ARG A 129 20.23 -13.87 -3.14
C ARG A 129 19.75 -12.97 -1.99
N LYS A 130 20.66 -12.58 -1.11
CA LYS A 130 20.30 -11.72 0.04
C LYS A 130 19.72 -10.38 -0.39
N GLU A 131 20.32 -9.78 -1.39
CA GLU A 131 19.91 -8.48 -1.89
C GLU A 131 18.54 -8.54 -2.58
N GLN A 132 18.26 -9.63 -3.31
CA GLN A 132 16.92 -9.86 -3.88
C GLN A 132 15.87 -10.14 -2.81
N GLU A 133 16.21 -10.91 -1.75
CA GLU A 133 15.32 -11.14 -0.62
C GLU A 133 14.99 -9.84 0.13
N GLU A 134 16.00 -9.01 0.40
CA GLU A 134 15.81 -7.71 1.05
C GLU A 134 14.95 -6.78 0.20
N LYS A 135 15.20 -6.76 -1.10
CA LYS A 135 14.39 -5.98 -2.05
C LYS A 135 12.93 -6.46 -2.08
N ALA A 136 12.71 -7.76 -2.15
CA ALA A 136 11.36 -8.33 -2.14
C ALA A 136 10.62 -8.03 -0.83
N LYS A 137 11.30 -8.10 0.32
CA LYS A 137 10.74 -7.71 1.63
C LYS A 137 10.38 -6.24 1.69
N LEU A 138 11.23 -5.38 1.13
CA LEU A 138 10.97 -3.94 1.09
C LEU A 138 9.77 -3.62 0.18
N GLU A 139 9.69 -4.24 -0.99
CA GLU A 139 8.56 -4.09 -1.91
C GLU A 139 7.24 -4.54 -1.28
N SER A 140 7.23 -5.70 -0.58
CA SER A 140 6.04 -6.17 0.12
C SER A 140 5.61 -5.23 1.25
N ALA A 141 6.56 -4.72 2.05
CA ALA A 141 6.28 -3.76 3.11
C ALA A 141 5.72 -2.42 2.56
N MET A 142 6.24 -1.96 1.42
CA MET A 142 5.72 -0.75 0.75
C MET A 142 4.27 -0.94 0.27
N LEU A 143 3.94 -2.11 -0.28
CA LEU A 143 2.57 -2.44 -0.70
C LEU A 143 1.61 -2.49 0.50
N GLU A 144 2.03 -3.11 1.61
CA GLU A 144 1.23 -3.14 2.84
C GLU A 144 0.99 -1.74 3.40
N MET A 145 2.03 -0.90 3.43
CA MET A 145 1.89 0.50 3.86
C MET A 145 0.95 1.31 2.95
N ALA A 146 1.01 1.11 1.64
CA ALA A 146 0.12 1.78 0.70
C ALA A 146 -1.34 1.37 0.93
N ALA A 147 -1.61 0.07 1.10
CA ALA A 147 -2.95 -0.44 1.39
C ALA A 147 -3.49 0.07 2.76
N ALA A 148 -2.64 0.07 3.79
CA ALA A 148 -3.01 0.60 5.11
C ALA A 148 -3.33 2.10 5.06
N LYS A 149 -2.57 2.87 4.29
CA LYS A 149 -2.83 4.30 4.09
C LYS A 149 -4.18 4.54 3.41
N GLU A 150 -4.48 3.79 2.35
CA GLU A 150 -5.75 3.90 1.64
C GLU A 150 -6.94 3.57 2.56
N GLN A 151 -6.83 2.50 3.37
CA GLN A 151 -7.84 2.16 4.36
C GLN A 151 -8.02 3.26 5.42
N ALA A 152 -6.94 3.86 5.90
CA ALA A 152 -6.99 4.94 6.86
C ALA A 152 -7.68 6.20 6.28
N GLU A 153 -7.43 6.52 5.01
CA GLU A 153 -8.10 7.63 4.32
C GLU A 153 -9.60 7.37 4.15
N GLN A 154 -10.01 6.14 3.77
CA GLN A 154 -11.43 5.76 3.67
C GLN A 154 -12.14 5.86 5.03
N LEU A 155 -11.54 5.31 6.09
CA LEU A 155 -12.10 5.41 7.44
C LEU A 155 -12.24 6.85 7.92
N ARG A 156 -11.29 7.70 7.56
CA ARG A 156 -11.35 9.13 7.87
C ARG A 156 -12.51 9.82 7.15
N GLU A 157 -12.69 9.54 5.87
CA GLU A 157 -13.82 10.10 5.09
C GLU A 157 -15.17 9.63 5.66
N GLU A 158 -15.29 8.33 6.01
CA GLU A 158 -16.50 7.80 6.65
C GLU A 158 -16.78 8.48 7.99
N ALA A 159 -15.74 8.69 8.80
CA ALA A 159 -15.87 9.37 10.09
C ALA A 159 -16.27 10.85 9.92
N GLU A 160 -15.74 11.56 8.94
CA GLU A 160 -16.14 12.95 8.63
C GLU A 160 -17.59 13.03 8.14
N GLN A 161 -18.03 12.09 7.30
CA GLN A 161 -19.43 11.99 6.87
C GLN A 161 -20.38 11.70 8.03
N ALA A 162 -20.03 10.72 8.88
CA ALA A 162 -20.81 10.38 10.07
C ALA A 162 -20.92 11.58 11.02
N LYS A 163 -19.86 12.33 11.22
CA LYS A 163 -19.85 13.54 12.02
C LYS A 163 -20.78 14.61 11.46
N ALA A 164 -20.73 14.87 10.13
CA ALA A 164 -21.60 15.83 9.48
C ALA A 164 -23.09 15.46 9.64
N ILE A 165 -23.43 14.17 9.50
CA ILE A 165 -24.79 13.67 9.70
C ILE A 165 -25.22 13.84 11.17
N ALA A 166 -24.35 13.56 12.12
CA ALA A 166 -24.64 13.73 13.54
C ALA A 166 -24.89 15.20 13.91
N GLU A 167 -24.10 16.12 13.37
CA GLU A 167 -24.27 17.57 13.55
C GLU A 167 -25.60 18.08 12.95
N ASP A 168 -25.97 17.64 11.74
CA ASP A 168 -27.27 17.99 11.14
C ASP A 168 -28.46 17.46 11.98
N ASN A 169 -28.37 16.21 12.44
CA ASN A 169 -29.38 15.63 13.32
C ASN A 169 -29.51 16.38 14.66
N LEU A 170 -28.39 16.79 15.25
CA LEU A 170 -28.38 17.58 16.48
C LEU A 170 -29.06 18.95 16.25
N HIS A 171 -28.75 19.62 15.16
CA HIS A 171 -29.38 20.89 14.79
C HIS A 171 -30.89 20.74 14.56
N ARG A 172 -31.32 19.67 13.91
CA ARG A 172 -32.76 19.36 13.74
C ARG A 172 -33.45 19.13 15.08
N GLN A 173 -32.85 18.35 15.98
CA GLN A 173 -33.40 18.13 17.33
C GLN A 173 -33.50 19.43 18.13
N GLN A 174 -32.46 20.29 18.07
CA GLN A 174 -32.49 21.59 18.76
C GLN A 174 -33.60 22.49 18.22
N LYS A 175 -33.82 22.55 16.90
CA LYS A 175 -34.92 23.30 16.30
C LYS A 175 -36.29 22.77 16.73
N LEU A 176 -36.46 21.43 16.72
CA LEU A 176 -37.69 20.81 17.15
C LEU A 176 -37.99 21.06 18.65
N SER A 177 -36.98 20.94 19.51
CA SER A 177 -37.12 21.20 20.94
C SER A 177 -37.46 22.66 21.23
N ALA A 178 -36.86 23.61 20.51
CA ALA A 178 -37.20 25.04 20.61
C ALA A 178 -38.65 25.31 20.16
N GLN A 179 -39.10 24.71 19.05
CA GLN A 179 -40.50 24.82 18.61
C GLN A 179 -41.47 24.24 19.61
N VAL A 180 -41.20 23.05 20.19
CA VAL A 180 -42.01 22.44 21.22
C VAL A 180 -42.09 23.30 22.49
N THR A 181 -40.97 23.93 22.87
CA THR A 181 -40.93 24.82 24.03
C THR A 181 -41.75 26.08 23.79
N LEU A 182 -41.65 26.70 22.62
CA LEU A 182 -42.49 27.86 22.23
C LEU A 182 -43.97 27.50 22.21
N LEU A 183 -44.34 26.35 21.64
CA LEU A 183 -45.71 25.86 21.67
C LEU A 183 -46.22 25.68 23.11
N ARG A 184 -45.41 25.04 23.95
CA ARG A 184 -45.76 24.84 25.38
C ARG A 184 -45.96 26.17 26.10
N GLN A 185 -45.15 27.20 25.84
CA GLN A 185 -45.29 28.51 26.43
C GLN A 185 -46.59 29.21 25.96
N ILE A 186 -46.87 29.17 24.64
CA ILE A 186 -48.10 29.75 24.07
C ILE A 186 -49.33 29.04 24.63
N PHE A 187 -49.33 27.69 24.63
CA PHE A 187 -50.46 26.92 25.19
C PHE A 187 -50.64 27.17 26.68
N GLY A 188 -49.55 27.11 27.46
CA GLY A 188 -49.61 27.37 28.90
C GLY A 188 -50.10 28.78 29.22
N GLY A 189 -49.65 29.77 28.48
CA GLY A 189 -50.09 31.15 28.60
C GLY A 189 -51.55 31.34 28.26
N THR A 190 -52.01 30.79 27.14
CA THR A 190 -53.44 30.89 26.73
C THR A 190 -54.39 30.13 27.65
N VAL A 191 -54.02 28.93 28.07
CA VAL A 191 -54.84 28.18 29.06
C VAL A 191 -54.87 28.92 30.39
N GLY A 192 -53.74 29.46 30.86
CA GLY A 192 -53.66 30.25 32.08
C GLY A 192 -54.57 31.51 31.99
N LEU A 193 -54.59 32.19 30.84
CA LEU A 193 -55.47 33.36 30.62
C LEU A 193 -56.92 32.96 30.63
N ILE A 194 -57.31 31.86 30.00
CA ILE A 194 -58.68 31.35 29.98
C ILE A 194 -59.15 31.00 31.40
N VAL A 195 -58.32 30.32 32.19
CA VAL A 195 -58.61 29.97 33.59
C VAL A 195 -58.75 31.25 34.43
N LEU A 196 -57.86 32.25 34.26
CA LEU A 196 -57.93 33.50 34.98
C LEU A 196 -59.23 34.24 34.64
N LEU A 197 -59.62 34.34 33.37
CA LEU A 197 -60.87 34.94 32.93
C LEU A 197 -62.09 34.20 33.50
N ALA A 198 -62.07 32.88 33.48
CA ALA A 198 -63.19 32.10 34.06
C ALA A 198 -63.34 32.34 35.58
N VAL A 199 -62.23 32.43 36.29
CA VAL A 199 -62.23 32.74 37.72
C VAL A 199 -62.79 34.13 37.99
N LEU A 200 -62.37 35.13 37.21
CA LEU A 200 -62.86 36.51 37.31
C LEU A 200 -64.39 36.58 37.06
N VAL A 201 -64.87 35.84 36.07
CA VAL A 201 -66.34 35.73 35.79
C VAL A 201 -67.06 35.16 36.95
N VAL A 202 -66.57 34.08 37.54
CA VAL A 202 -67.19 33.41 38.71
C VAL A 202 -67.23 34.33 39.92
N ILE A 203 -66.11 35.05 40.19
CA ILE A 203 -65.99 35.98 41.29
C ILE A 203 -66.96 37.18 41.07
N GLY A 204 -66.97 37.74 39.88
CA GLY A 204 -67.91 38.84 39.56
C GLY A 204 -69.36 38.47 39.63
N TRP A 205 -69.69 37.25 39.19
CA TRP A 205 -71.05 36.70 39.32
C TRP A 205 -71.49 36.57 40.81
N ASN A 206 -70.60 36.09 41.60
CA ASN A 206 -70.88 35.84 43.05
C ASN A 206 -70.94 37.14 43.84
N SER A 207 -70.34 38.24 43.33
CA SER A 207 -70.37 39.56 43.97
C SER A 207 -71.52 40.45 43.50
N GLY A 208 -72.38 40.01 42.54
CA GLY A 208 -73.52 40.75 42.02
C GLY A 208 -73.13 41.98 41.16
N GLN A 209 -71.90 42.06 40.71
CA GLN A 209 -71.33 43.23 39.98
C GLN A 209 -71.49 43.14 38.46
N TYR A 210 -71.94 42.03 37.90
CA TYR A 210 -72.13 41.89 36.44
C TYR A 210 -73.57 41.85 36.01
N GLU A 211 -73.91 42.76 35.04
CA GLU A 211 -75.17 42.69 34.31
C GLU A 211 -75.11 41.67 33.19
N LEU A 212 -76.27 41.22 32.64
CA LEU A 212 -76.35 40.22 31.56
C LEU A 212 -75.53 40.57 30.33
N GLU A 213 -75.33 41.87 30.00
CA GLU A 213 -74.55 42.32 28.86
C GLU A 213 -73.08 42.05 29.01
N SER A 214 -72.51 42.11 30.20
CA SER A 214 -71.10 41.77 30.47
C SER A 214 -70.79 40.30 30.25
N LEU A 215 -71.75 39.41 30.48
CA LEU A 215 -71.62 37.98 30.25
C LEU A 215 -71.48 37.66 28.74
N ALA A 216 -72.30 38.34 27.89
CA ALA A 216 -72.20 38.17 26.44
C ALA A 216 -70.87 38.66 25.88
N MET A 217 -70.26 39.67 26.50
CA MET A 217 -68.93 40.14 26.15
C MET A 217 -67.82 39.16 26.47
N PHE A 218 -67.88 38.50 27.65
CA PHE A 218 -66.94 37.44 28.05
C PHE A 218 -67.03 36.20 27.16
N GLU A 219 -68.26 35.79 26.78
CA GLU A 219 -68.50 34.69 25.87
C GLU A 219 -67.84 34.95 24.49
N ARG A 220 -67.96 36.15 23.97
CA ARG A 220 -67.34 36.56 22.71
C ARG A 220 -65.79 36.56 22.80
N ILE A 221 -65.24 37.04 23.91
CA ILE A 221 -63.78 37.03 24.13
C ILE A 221 -63.25 35.57 24.22
N LEU A 222 -63.97 34.68 24.90
CA LEU A 222 -63.66 33.29 25.00
C LEU A 222 -63.66 32.59 23.64
N LEU A 223 -64.65 32.92 22.81
CA LEU A 223 -64.83 32.40 21.45
C LEU A 223 -63.73 32.85 20.53
N VAL A 224 -63.30 34.14 20.64
CA VAL A 224 -62.13 34.66 19.88
C VAL A 224 -60.82 33.99 20.31
N LEU A 225 -60.62 33.82 21.62
CA LEU A 225 -59.41 33.17 22.15
C LEU A 225 -59.33 31.71 21.75
N THR A 226 -60.44 30.95 21.81
CA THR A 226 -60.50 29.57 21.35
C THR A 226 -60.30 29.44 19.83
N GLY A 227 -60.82 30.37 19.05
CA GLY A 227 -60.63 30.48 17.59
C GLY A 227 -59.16 30.75 17.24
N MET A 228 -58.51 31.67 17.95
CA MET A 228 -57.08 31.97 17.77
C MET A 228 -56.20 30.74 18.13
N LEU A 229 -56.57 30.02 19.18
CA LEU A 229 -55.86 28.77 19.56
C LEU A 229 -56.02 27.70 18.46
N GLY A 230 -57.24 27.54 17.92
CA GLY A 230 -57.50 26.61 16.82
C GLY A 230 -56.73 26.93 15.56
N SER A 231 -56.65 28.22 15.17
CA SER A 231 -55.89 28.66 14.00
C SER A 231 -54.38 28.51 14.20
N ALA A 232 -53.85 28.80 15.36
CA ALA A 232 -52.45 28.58 15.71
C ALA A 232 -52.08 27.09 15.68
N MET A 233 -52.95 26.19 16.11
CA MET A 233 -52.79 24.76 15.99
C MET A 233 -52.78 24.32 14.51
N ALA A 234 -53.72 24.79 13.71
CA ALA A 234 -53.81 24.44 12.30
C ALA A 234 -52.53 24.85 11.55
N GLY A 235 -52.01 26.05 11.80
CA GLY A 235 -50.77 26.53 11.17
C GLY A 235 -49.52 25.71 11.54
N VAL A 236 -49.48 25.16 12.76
CA VAL A 236 -48.40 24.27 13.19
C VAL A 236 -48.50 22.88 12.53
N PHE A 237 -49.72 22.36 12.36
CA PHE A 237 -49.93 21.06 11.70
C PHE A 237 -49.74 21.16 10.18
N ASP A 238 -50.12 22.25 9.54
CA ASP A 238 -49.98 22.45 8.10
C ASP A 238 -48.49 22.62 7.68
N SER A 239 -47.71 23.28 8.52
CA SER A 239 -46.24 23.38 8.28
C SER A 239 -45.52 22.00 8.38
N ARG A 240 -46.13 21.01 8.95
CA ARG A 240 -45.61 19.63 9.12
C ARG A 240 -45.88 18.78 7.88
N ASN A 241 -47.05 18.93 7.25
CA ASN A 241 -47.45 18.15 6.07
C ASN A 241 -46.85 18.72 4.73
N GLY A 242 -46.47 19.96 4.66
CA GLY A 242 -45.98 20.60 3.42
C GLY A 242 -44.51 20.29 3.09
N LYS A 243 -43.78 19.47 3.91
CA LYS A 243 -42.33 19.12 3.69
C LYS A 243 -42.07 17.71 3.24
N ASP A 244 -43.07 16.81 3.34
CA ASP A 244 -42.86 15.40 2.97
C ASP A 244 -43.20 15.10 1.49
N ASP A 245 -43.78 16.06 0.74
CA ASP A 245 -44.13 15.88 -0.68
C ASP A 245 -43.09 16.40 -1.70
N LYS A 246 -41.86 16.68 -1.24
CA LYS A 246 -40.75 17.02 -2.14
C LYS A 246 -39.52 16.18 -1.87
N LYS A 247 -39.63 14.88 -2.16
CA LYS A 247 -38.46 14.02 -2.46
C LYS A 247 -38.80 13.08 -3.60
#